data_1514401bdff8d058fdc8a6a9b127b5f1
#
_entry.id   1514401bdff8d058fdc8a6a9b127b5f1
#
_cell.length_a   1.000
_cell.length_b   1.000
_cell.length_c   1.000
_cell.angle_alpha   90.00
_cell.angle_beta   90.00
_cell.angle_gamma   90.00
#
_symmetry.space_group_name_H-M   'P 1'
#
loop_
_entity.id
_entity.type
_entity.pdbx_description
1 polymer ?
#
loop_
_entity_poly.entity_id
_entity_poly.type
_entity_poly.pdbx_seq_one_letter_code
_entity_poly.pdbx_strand_id
1 'polypeptide(L)'
;KGRISFGDAAPVEESMKRLEVGGALSISELLRISRLLGNAARVKAYGRHDTQEESCDCLDAFFEQLEPLTPLANEIERCIPGEDEVSDDASSTLKHIRRSINGINERVHATLTSLVNGSLRTYLQDPIITMRGDRYCLPVKAEYRGQVQGLIHDQSSTGSTLFIEPMAVVKLNNDLKELYAQEQEEIQVILAGLSSEAAQYIEEIRTDYRTMTDLDFIFARGALALSMNASRPMFNEEGRIRIREGRHPLLNAKTVVPITVSLGEDFTLLIITGPNTGGKTVSLKTVGLFTLMGQAG
;
A
#
# COMPACT_ATOMS: atom_id res chain seq x y z
N LYS A 1 -14.28 14.83 -20.15
CA LYS A 1 -13.16 14.07 -19.57
C LYS A 1 -13.68 12.72 -19.05
N GLY A 2 -12.85 11.64 -19.09
CA GLY A 2 -13.23 10.31 -18.61
C GLY A 2 -13.44 10.27 -17.07
N ARG A 3 -13.82 9.10 -16.53
CA ARG A 3 -13.97 8.91 -15.07
C ARG A 3 -12.60 8.99 -14.41
N ILE A 4 -12.44 9.85 -13.40
CA ILE A 4 -11.23 9.95 -12.59
C ILE A 4 -11.16 8.78 -11.59
N SER A 5 -9.95 8.29 -11.31
CA SER A 5 -9.67 7.35 -10.24
C SER A 5 -8.61 7.96 -9.31
N PHE A 6 -8.91 8.00 -8.03
CA PHE A 6 -8.00 8.52 -6.99
C PHE A 6 -7.00 7.47 -6.50
N GLY A 7 -7.14 6.22 -6.98
CA GLY A 7 -6.30 5.10 -6.56
C GLY A 7 -6.64 4.60 -5.15
N ASP A 8 -5.76 3.76 -4.63
CA ASP A 8 -5.89 3.25 -3.26
C ASP A 8 -5.16 4.22 -2.32
N ALA A 9 -5.92 5.10 -1.67
CA ALA A 9 -5.38 6.10 -0.74
C ALA A 9 -5.13 5.44 0.64
N ALA A 10 -4.08 4.62 0.74
CA ALA A 10 -3.66 4.10 2.04
C ALA A 10 -3.24 5.25 2.96
N PRO A 11 -3.61 5.22 4.25
CA PRO A 11 -3.27 6.28 5.19
C PRO A 11 -1.75 6.42 5.33
N VAL A 12 -1.26 7.66 5.26
CA VAL A 12 0.16 8.03 5.36
C VAL A 12 0.48 8.85 6.62
N GLU A 13 -0.52 9.17 7.45
CA GLU A 13 -0.35 10.03 8.62
C GLU A 13 0.66 9.49 9.65
N GLU A 14 0.67 8.18 9.88
CA GLU A 14 1.62 7.57 10.80
C GLU A 14 3.05 7.63 10.26
N SER A 15 3.22 7.45 8.94
CA SER A 15 4.50 7.57 8.26
C SER A 15 5.01 9.01 8.34
N MET A 16 4.15 10.01 8.14
CA MET A 16 4.52 11.43 8.29
C MET A 16 4.95 11.76 9.72
N LYS A 17 4.21 11.30 10.75
CA LYS A 17 4.60 11.48 12.16
C LYS A 17 5.96 10.86 12.48
N ARG A 18 6.28 9.72 11.86
CA ARG A 18 7.58 9.07 12.02
C ARG A 18 8.70 9.88 11.36
N LEU A 19 8.45 10.44 10.18
CA LEU A 19 9.38 11.34 9.50
C LEU A 19 9.64 12.62 10.31
N GLU A 20 8.63 13.22 10.93
CA GLU A 20 8.74 14.41 11.77
C GLU A 20 9.73 14.24 12.94
N VAL A 21 9.83 13.04 13.48
CA VAL A 21 10.77 12.72 14.56
C VAL A 21 12.11 12.14 14.04
N GLY A 22 12.33 12.18 12.74
CA GLY A 22 13.56 11.69 12.10
C GLY A 22 13.67 10.17 12.02
N GLY A 23 12.53 9.45 12.11
CA GLY A 23 12.50 7.99 11.99
C GLY A 23 12.56 7.54 10.53
N ALA A 24 13.24 6.41 10.28
CA ALA A 24 13.24 5.77 8.98
C ALA A 24 11.91 5.02 8.74
N LEU A 25 11.44 5.07 7.49
CA LEU A 25 10.26 4.35 7.03
C LEU A 25 10.63 2.96 6.49
N SER A 26 9.69 2.05 6.56
CA SER A 26 9.79 0.74 5.92
C SER A 26 9.57 0.83 4.41
N ILE A 27 9.91 -0.24 3.69
CA ILE A 27 9.64 -0.41 2.26
C ILE A 27 8.17 -0.11 1.94
N SER A 28 7.24 -0.73 2.68
CA SER A 28 5.80 -0.55 2.44
C SER A 28 5.31 0.87 2.68
N GLU A 29 5.88 1.59 3.65
CA GLU A 29 5.55 2.99 3.94
C GLU A 29 6.04 3.93 2.85
N LEU A 30 7.28 3.75 2.37
CA LEU A 30 7.83 4.53 1.25
C LEU A 30 7.04 4.29 -0.05
N LEU A 31 6.67 3.05 -0.34
CA LEU A 31 5.83 2.74 -1.51
C LEU A 31 4.43 3.36 -1.42
N ARG A 32 3.83 3.48 -0.22
CA ARG A 32 2.56 4.21 -0.04
C ARG A 32 2.72 5.69 -0.39
N ILE A 33 3.82 6.31 0.03
CA ILE A 33 4.12 7.71 -0.33
C ILE A 33 4.29 7.83 -1.84
N SER A 34 5.08 6.97 -2.48
CA SER A 34 5.27 7.00 -3.95
C SER A 34 3.92 6.84 -4.69
N ARG A 35 3.09 5.89 -4.27
CA ARG A 35 1.74 5.68 -4.84
C ARG A 35 0.85 6.91 -4.67
N LEU A 36 0.87 7.57 -3.50
CA LEU A 36 0.14 8.82 -3.27
C LEU A 36 0.59 9.90 -4.26
N LEU A 37 1.90 10.13 -4.39
CA LEU A 37 2.46 11.14 -5.27
C LEU A 37 2.17 10.85 -6.76
N GLY A 38 2.26 9.59 -7.18
CA GLY A 38 1.89 9.15 -8.52
C GLY A 38 0.39 9.34 -8.81
N ASN A 39 -0.47 9.11 -7.81
CA ASN A 39 -1.90 9.40 -7.91
C ASN A 39 -2.15 10.92 -7.99
N ALA A 40 -1.48 11.72 -7.17
CA ALA A 40 -1.57 13.18 -7.19
C ALA A 40 -1.17 13.75 -8.57
N ALA A 41 -0.11 13.20 -9.18
CA ALA A 41 0.29 13.58 -10.54
C ALA A 41 -0.82 13.35 -11.57
N ARG A 42 -1.48 12.19 -11.53
CA ARG A 42 -2.59 11.86 -12.45
C ARG A 42 -3.81 12.74 -12.22
N VAL A 43 -4.14 13.01 -10.95
CA VAL A 43 -5.28 13.86 -10.58
C VAL A 43 -5.02 15.32 -10.98
N LYS A 44 -3.82 15.84 -10.73
CA LYS A 44 -3.41 17.17 -11.18
C LYS A 44 -3.50 17.30 -12.71
N ALA A 45 -3.03 16.28 -13.44
CA ALA A 45 -3.12 16.26 -14.90
C ALA A 45 -4.57 16.23 -15.40
N TYR A 46 -5.47 15.53 -14.69
CA TYR A 46 -6.91 15.51 -14.99
C TYR A 46 -7.54 16.90 -14.81
N GLY A 47 -7.15 17.66 -13.78
CA GLY A 47 -7.65 19.02 -13.52
C GLY A 47 -7.23 20.07 -14.57
N ARG A 48 -6.18 19.81 -15.38
CA ARG A 48 -5.76 20.76 -16.41
C ARG A 48 -6.83 20.95 -17.47
N HIS A 49 -7.07 22.21 -17.82
CA HIS A 49 -7.96 22.58 -18.92
C HIS A 49 -7.22 22.43 -20.25
N ASP A 50 -7.88 21.85 -21.26
CA ASP A 50 -7.28 21.61 -22.57
C ASP A 50 -7.31 22.90 -23.45
N THR A 51 -8.19 23.87 -23.12
CA THR A 51 -8.32 25.13 -23.84
C THR A 51 -8.46 26.32 -22.88
N GLN A 52 -7.96 27.48 -23.30
CA GLN A 52 -8.09 28.74 -22.53
C GLN A 52 -9.56 29.25 -22.42
N GLU A 53 -10.50 28.63 -23.11
CA GLU A 53 -11.93 28.98 -23.09
C GLU A 53 -12.74 28.22 -22.03
N GLU A 54 -12.17 27.22 -21.38
CA GLU A 54 -12.84 26.53 -20.27
C GLU A 54 -12.86 27.47 -19.05
N SER A 55 -14.04 27.78 -18.55
CA SER A 55 -14.21 28.61 -17.36
C SER A 55 -13.64 27.86 -16.13
N CYS A 56 -12.83 28.57 -15.33
CA CYS A 56 -12.42 28.09 -13.99
C CYS A 56 -13.63 27.67 -13.17
N ASP A 57 -13.53 26.51 -12.55
CA ASP A 57 -14.56 26.02 -11.65
C ASP A 57 -14.06 26.00 -10.18
N CYS A 58 -14.95 25.65 -9.25
CA CYS A 58 -14.61 25.63 -7.82
C CYS A 58 -13.63 24.53 -7.42
N LEU A 59 -13.29 23.59 -8.32
CA LEU A 59 -12.36 22.48 -8.06
C LEU A 59 -10.93 22.80 -8.52
N ASP A 60 -10.74 23.82 -9.37
CA ASP A 60 -9.42 24.16 -9.91
C ASP A 60 -8.40 24.43 -8.81
N ALA A 61 -8.80 25.12 -7.74
CA ALA A 61 -7.94 25.38 -6.60
C ALA A 61 -7.46 24.10 -5.89
N PHE A 62 -8.26 23.03 -5.88
CA PHE A 62 -7.84 21.72 -5.33
C PHE A 62 -6.79 21.07 -6.25
N PHE A 63 -7.00 21.08 -7.55
CA PHE A 63 -6.04 20.51 -8.50
C PHE A 63 -4.70 21.27 -8.52
N GLU A 64 -4.75 22.60 -8.36
CA GLU A 64 -3.55 23.44 -8.29
C GLU A 64 -2.71 23.19 -7.03
N GLN A 65 -3.36 22.90 -5.90
CA GLN A 65 -2.68 22.63 -4.63
C GLN A 65 -1.85 21.34 -4.63
N LEU A 66 -2.12 20.40 -5.54
CA LEU A 66 -1.39 19.14 -5.59
C LEU A 66 0.06 19.35 -6.02
N GLU A 67 1.00 18.80 -5.26
CA GLU A 67 2.45 18.84 -5.49
C GLU A 67 3.00 17.41 -5.72
N PRO A 68 2.95 16.87 -6.95
CA PRO A 68 3.24 15.47 -7.21
C PRO A 68 4.62 14.96 -6.82
N LEU A 69 5.59 15.84 -6.55
CA LEU A 69 6.97 15.50 -6.17
C LEU A 69 7.53 14.34 -7.01
N THR A 70 7.35 14.42 -8.32
CA THR A 70 7.72 13.35 -9.26
C THR A 70 9.17 12.86 -9.10
N PRO A 71 10.17 13.70 -8.82
CA PRO A 71 11.54 13.24 -8.57
C PRO A 71 11.61 12.29 -7.38
N LEU A 72 10.99 12.61 -6.26
CA LEU A 72 10.94 11.77 -5.07
C LEU A 72 10.22 10.44 -5.34
N ALA A 73 9.05 10.49 -6.00
CA ALA A 73 8.30 9.29 -6.36
C ALA A 73 9.16 8.34 -7.23
N ASN A 74 9.80 8.86 -8.27
CA ASN A 74 10.66 8.09 -9.16
C ASN A 74 11.88 7.51 -8.42
N GLU A 75 12.47 8.25 -7.50
CA GLU A 75 13.62 7.77 -6.73
C GLU A 75 13.23 6.63 -5.78
N ILE A 76 12.07 6.74 -5.13
CA ILE A 76 11.53 5.64 -4.32
C ILE A 76 11.30 4.40 -5.20
N GLU A 77 10.64 4.54 -6.35
CA GLU A 77 10.36 3.42 -7.27
C GLU A 77 11.62 2.81 -7.87
N ARG A 78 12.63 3.62 -8.16
CA ARG A 78 13.94 3.15 -8.64
C ARG A 78 14.63 2.28 -7.58
N CYS A 79 14.58 2.69 -6.32
CA CYS A 79 15.22 1.98 -5.21
C CYS A 79 14.39 0.78 -4.73
N ILE A 80 13.05 0.88 -4.80
CA ILE A 80 12.10 -0.10 -4.25
C ILE A 80 11.12 -0.51 -5.35
N PRO A 81 11.46 -1.48 -6.20
CA PRO A 81 10.58 -1.92 -7.29
C PRO A 81 9.37 -2.76 -6.82
N GLY A 82 9.38 -3.26 -5.60
CA GLY A 82 8.33 -4.10 -5.03
C GLY A 82 8.29 -4.11 -3.51
N GLU A 83 7.27 -4.75 -2.94
CA GLU A 83 6.99 -4.71 -1.49
C GLU A 83 8.04 -5.43 -0.64
N ASP A 84 8.80 -6.36 -1.22
CA ASP A 84 9.77 -7.20 -0.51
C ASP A 84 11.21 -7.00 -1.03
N GLU A 85 11.45 -6.03 -1.91
CA GLU A 85 12.71 -5.93 -2.62
C GLU A 85 13.25 -4.51 -2.66
N VAL A 86 14.56 -4.39 -2.35
CA VAL A 86 15.36 -3.19 -2.65
C VAL A 86 16.24 -3.52 -3.86
N SER A 87 16.21 -2.67 -4.88
CA SER A 87 16.94 -2.86 -6.13
C SER A 87 18.45 -2.87 -5.93
N ASP A 88 19.16 -3.67 -6.72
CA ASP A 88 20.64 -3.61 -6.81
C ASP A 88 21.14 -2.23 -7.24
N ASP A 89 20.34 -1.51 -8.02
CA ASP A 89 20.69 -0.17 -8.50
C ASP A 89 20.35 0.94 -7.49
N ALA A 90 19.80 0.60 -6.30
CA ALA A 90 19.57 1.55 -5.24
C ALA A 90 20.88 2.16 -4.70
N SER A 91 21.94 1.35 -4.59
CA SER A 91 23.28 1.85 -4.27
C SER A 91 24.38 0.99 -4.91
N SER A 92 25.52 1.62 -5.20
CA SER A 92 26.72 0.90 -5.69
C SER A 92 27.25 -0.08 -4.65
N THR A 93 27.13 0.22 -3.37
CA THR A 93 27.54 -0.63 -2.25
C THR A 93 26.68 -1.89 -2.19
N LEU A 94 25.36 -1.78 -2.24
CA LEU A 94 24.43 -2.92 -2.25
C LEU A 94 24.72 -3.85 -3.42
N LYS A 95 24.89 -3.28 -4.61
CA LYS A 95 25.23 -4.03 -5.82
C LYS A 95 26.56 -4.79 -5.67
N HIS A 96 27.56 -4.18 -5.06
CA HIS A 96 28.85 -4.84 -4.79
C HIS A 96 28.72 -5.98 -3.79
N ILE A 97 28.00 -5.75 -2.68
CA ILE A 97 27.76 -6.78 -1.65
C ILE A 97 27.04 -8.00 -2.27
N ARG A 98 25.95 -7.80 -3.01
CA ARG A 98 25.20 -8.89 -3.66
C ARG A 98 26.01 -9.67 -4.70
N ARG A 99 26.85 -8.97 -5.46
CA ARG A 99 27.81 -9.66 -6.36
C ARG A 99 28.81 -10.51 -5.57
N SER A 100 29.29 -10.02 -4.44
CA SER A 100 30.20 -10.78 -3.58
C SER A 100 29.50 -12.00 -2.97
N ILE A 101 28.26 -11.86 -2.51
CA ILE A 101 27.42 -12.97 -2.02
C ILE A 101 27.30 -14.06 -3.10
N ASN A 102 26.92 -13.67 -4.32
CA ASN A 102 26.78 -14.60 -5.44
C ASN A 102 28.11 -15.33 -5.76
N GLY A 103 29.21 -14.60 -5.82
CA GLY A 103 30.53 -15.19 -6.07
C GLY A 103 30.98 -16.16 -4.97
N ILE A 104 30.67 -15.89 -3.69
CA ILE A 104 30.98 -16.83 -2.60
C ILE A 104 30.04 -18.02 -2.65
N ASN A 105 28.74 -17.84 -2.91
CA ASN A 105 27.80 -18.94 -3.08
C ASN A 105 28.24 -19.92 -4.18
N GLU A 106 28.66 -19.42 -5.32
CA GLU A 106 29.20 -20.25 -6.40
C GLU A 106 30.43 -21.07 -5.93
N ARG A 107 31.34 -20.45 -5.18
CA ARG A 107 32.52 -21.14 -4.64
C ARG A 107 32.15 -22.19 -3.60
N VAL A 108 31.19 -21.93 -2.71
CA VAL A 108 30.67 -22.90 -1.74
C VAL A 108 30.08 -24.09 -2.48
N HIS A 109 29.20 -23.85 -3.44
CA HIS A 109 28.57 -24.91 -4.26
C HIS A 109 29.59 -25.74 -5.00
N ALA A 110 30.58 -25.13 -5.65
CA ALA A 110 31.65 -25.85 -6.37
C ALA A 110 32.46 -26.72 -5.41
N THR A 111 32.84 -26.19 -4.24
CA THR A 111 33.62 -26.93 -3.24
C THR A 111 32.84 -28.13 -2.70
N LEU A 112 31.57 -27.92 -2.30
CA LEU A 112 30.73 -28.98 -1.77
C LEU A 112 30.37 -30.02 -2.80
N THR A 113 30.11 -29.64 -4.06
CA THR A 113 29.87 -30.55 -5.17
C THR A 113 31.08 -31.47 -5.41
N SER A 114 32.29 -30.91 -5.35
CA SER A 114 33.52 -31.69 -5.45
C SER A 114 33.66 -32.70 -4.32
N LEU A 115 33.32 -32.33 -3.08
CA LEU A 115 33.34 -33.24 -1.93
C LEU A 115 32.27 -34.34 -2.02
N VAL A 116 31.05 -33.98 -2.41
CA VAL A 116 29.90 -34.88 -2.57
C VAL A 116 30.17 -35.94 -3.65
N ASN A 117 30.77 -35.55 -4.78
CA ASN A 117 31.05 -36.46 -5.87
C ASN A 117 32.40 -37.21 -5.72
N GLY A 118 33.25 -36.77 -4.80
CA GLY A 118 34.57 -37.27 -4.55
C GLY A 118 34.72 -38.00 -3.21
N SER A 119 35.58 -37.45 -2.37
CA SER A 119 36.09 -38.13 -1.15
C SER A 119 35.03 -38.42 -0.07
N LEU A 120 33.95 -37.67 -0.02
CA LEU A 120 32.94 -37.83 1.03
C LEU A 120 31.73 -38.68 0.62
N ARG A 121 31.61 -39.06 -0.67
CA ARG A 121 30.40 -39.71 -1.21
C ARG A 121 29.92 -40.92 -0.41
N THR A 122 30.82 -41.77 0.06
CA THR A 122 30.50 -43.01 0.80
C THR A 122 29.99 -42.71 2.23
N TYR A 123 30.35 -41.57 2.78
CA TYR A 123 30.01 -41.18 4.15
C TYR A 123 28.68 -40.43 4.26
N LEU A 124 28.16 -39.95 3.10
CA LEU A 124 26.92 -39.21 3.08
C LEU A 124 25.71 -40.13 3.16
N GLN A 125 24.66 -39.65 3.85
CA GLN A 125 23.35 -40.27 3.83
C GLN A 125 22.72 -40.11 2.44
N ASP A 126 22.73 -38.85 1.93
CA ASP A 126 22.31 -38.47 0.60
C ASP A 126 23.35 -37.55 -0.04
N PRO A 127 23.62 -37.67 -1.37
CA PRO A 127 24.62 -36.84 -2.06
C PRO A 127 24.04 -35.45 -2.42
N ILE A 128 23.55 -34.72 -1.42
CA ILE A 128 22.92 -33.40 -1.57
C ILE A 128 23.60 -32.35 -0.69
N ILE A 129 23.53 -31.10 -1.12
CA ILE A 129 23.93 -29.94 -0.32
C ILE A 129 22.67 -29.43 0.40
N THR A 130 22.76 -29.18 1.70
CA THR A 130 21.66 -28.70 2.51
C THR A 130 22.06 -27.44 3.26
N MET A 131 21.07 -26.69 3.74
CA MET A 131 21.30 -25.57 4.64
C MET A 131 20.77 -25.88 6.04
N ARG A 132 21.53 -25.49 7.07
CA ARG A 132 21.13 -25.54 8.48
C ARG A 132 21.64 -24.29 9.19
N GLY A 133 20.73 -23.50 9.77
CA GLY A 133 21.08 -22.26 10.46
C GLY A 133 21.91 -21.33 9.59
N ASP A 134 21.49 -21.05 8.37
CA ASP A 134 22.19 -20.21 7.36
C ASP A 134 23.59 -20.68 6.96
N ARG A 135 23.85 -21.99 7.15
CA ARG A 135 25.12 -22.64 6.80
C ARG A 135 24.92 -23.75 5.78
N TYR A 136 25.78 -23.79 4.78
CA TYR A 136 25.83 -24.92 3.85
C TYR A 136 26.47 -26.14 4.51
N CYS A 137 25.73 -27.23 4.59
CA CYS A 137 26.10 -28.48 5.25
C CYS A 137 25.91 -29.69 4.34
N LEU A 138 26.55 -30.80 4.69
CA LEU A 138 26.36 -32.10 4.08
C LEU A 138 25.71 -33.07 5.07
N PRO A 139 24.72 -33.91 4.64
CA PRO A 139 24.11 -34.93 5.50
C PRO A 139 25.02 -36.16 5.59
N VAL A 140 25.72 -36.31 6.69
CA VAL A 140 26.68 -37.40 6.97
C VAL A 140 26.02 -38.46 7.82
N LYS A 141 26.20 -39.75 7.52
CA LYS A 141 25.78 -40.85 8.39
C LYS A 141 26.51 -40.76 9.72
N ALA A 142 25.80 -40.91 10.84
CA ALA A 142 26.36 -40.73 12.18
C ALA A 142 27.57 -41.62 12.48
N GLU A 143 27.60 -42.84 11.91
CA GLU A 143 28.70 -43.78 12.04
C GLU A 143 30.02 -43.29 11.43
N TYR A 144 29.94 -42.39 10.43
CA TYR A 144 31.13 -41.82 9.78
C TYR A 144 31.51 -40.44 10.29
N ARG A 145 30.96 -39.99 11.44
CA ARG A 145 31.25 -38.69 12.06
C ARG A 145 32.78 -38.39 12.12
N GLY A 146 33.61 -39.38 12.46
CA GLY A 146 35.06 -39.22 12.58
C GLY A 146 35.81 -39.11 11.29
N GLN A 147 35.18 -39.45 10.15
CA GLN A 147 35.79 -39.40 8.80
C GLN A 147 35.59 -38.08 8.11
N VAL A 148 34.62 -37.24 8.54
CA VAL A 148 34.33 -35.94 7.95
C VAL A 148 34.75 -34.86 8.93
N GLN A 149 35.82 -34.14 8.56
CA GLN A 149 36.27 -32.97 9.33
C GLN A 149 35.33 -31.78 9.10
N GLY A 150 34.71 -31.30 10.19
CA GLY A 150 33.77 -30.18 10.12
C GLY A 150 33.01 -29.95 11.42
N LEU A 151 32.14 -28.95 11.36
CA LEU A 151 31.27 -28.53 12.46
C LEU A 151 29.88 -29.16 12.31
N ILE A 152 29.34 -29.75 13.38
CA ILE A 152 27.96 -30.26 13.38
C ILE A 152 27.06 -29.08 13.72
N HIS A 153 26.08 -28.83 12.84
CA HIS A 153 25.06 -27.77 13.04
C HIS A 153 23.71 -28.34 13.41
N ASP A 154 23.41 -29.58 13.01
CA ASP A 154 22.11 -30.20 13.28
C ASP A 154 22.20 -31.70 13.21
N GLN A 155 21.15 -32.39 13.69
CA GLN A 155 21.02 -33.85 13.68
C GLN A 155 19.58 -34.22 13.28
N SER A 156 19.41 -35.33 12.54
CA SER A 156 18.09 -35.86 12.25
C SER A 156 17.38 -36.31 13.51
N SER A 157 16.04 -36.34 13.54
CA SER A 157 15.22 -36.75 14.66
C SER A 157 15.54 -38.18 15.17
N THR A 158 16.01 -39.04 14.27
CA THR A 158 16.44 -40.42 14.62
C THR A 158 17.90 -40.50 15.08
N GLY A 159 18.65 -39.42 14.99
CA GLY A 159 20.09 -39.41 15.29
C GLY A 159 20.99 -40.09 14.26
N SER A 160 20.42 -40.63 13.18
CA SER A 160 21.19 -41.41 12.17
C SER A 160 21.95 -40.54 11.17
N THR A 161 21.60 -39.26 11.05
CA THR A 161 22.23 -38.30 10.13
C THR A 161 22.68 -37.06 10.88
N LEU A 162 23.92 -36.66 10.65
CA LEU A 162 24.50 -35.40 11.14
C LEU A 162 24.65 -34.41 9.97
N PHE A 163 24.23 -33.19 10.20
CA PHE A 163 24.43 -32.10 9.21
C PHE A 163 25.74 -31.41 9.56
N ILE A 164 26.77 -31.71 8.77
CA ILE A 164 28.14 -31.26 9.00
C ILE A 164 28.50 -30.19 7.99
N GLU A 165 28.99 -29.07 8.49
CA GLU A 165 29.68 -28.05 7.68
C GLU A 165 31.14 -28.48 7.52
N PRO A 166 31.57 -28.88 6.32
CA PRO A 166 32.97 -29.29 6.10
C PRO A 166 33.93 -28.13 6.35
N MET A 167 35.09 -28.42 6.95
CA MET A 167 36.13 -27.40 7.21
C MET A 167 36.51 -26.60 5.98
N ALA A 168 36.43 -27.20 4.79
CA ALA A 168 36.75 -26.56 3.51
C ALA A 168 35.83 -25.35 3.17
N VAL A 169 34.62 -25.29 3.75
CA VAL A 169 33.67 -24.22 3.49
C VAL A 169 33.35 -23.33 4.71
N VAL A 170 33.90 -23.63 5.89
CA VAL A 170 33.65 -22.86 7.13
C VAL A 170 33.97 -21.38 6.93
N LYS A 171 35.12 -21.06 6.31
CA LYS A 171 35.48 -19.67 6.03
C LYS A 171 34.49 -19.01 5.07
N LEU A 172 34.12 -19.67 4.00
CA LEU A 172 33.18 -19.14 2.99
C LEU A 172 31.79 -18.90 3.60
N ASN A 173 31.31 -19.81 4.46
CA ASN A 173 30.06 -19.63 5.18
C ASN A 173 30.14 -18.47 6.18
N ASN A 174 31.28 -18.22 6.82
CA ASN A 174 31.49 -17.06 7.67
C ASN A 174 31.46 -15.76 6.86
N ASP A 175 32.17 -15.73 5.73
CA ASP A 175 32.21 -14.59 4.82
C ASP A 175 30.77 -14.28 4.29
N LEU A 176 29.97 -15.30 3.96
CA LEU A 176 28.55 -15.14 3.58
C LEU A 176 27.73 -14.49 4.68
N LYS A 177 27.87 -14.99 5.92
CA LYS A 177 27.13 -14.44 7.06
C LYS A 177 27.45 -12.96 7.30
N GLU A 178 28.71 -12.60 7.14
CA GLU A 178 29.15 -11.19 7.25
C GLU A 178 28.56 -10.34 6.13
N LEU A 179 28.59 -10.83 4.88
CA LEU A 179 28.03 -10.12 3.75
C LEU A 179 26.50 -9.96 3.84
N TYR A 180 25.76 -10.95 4.32
CA TYR A 180 24.32 -10.80 4.58
C TYR A 180 24.03 -9.75 5.66
N ALA A 181 24.87 -9.68 6.71
CA ALA A 181 24.74 -8.60 7.70
C ALA A 181 24.99 -7.23 7.08
N GLN A 182 26.04 -7.09 6.26
CA GLN A 182 26.35 -5.85 5.53
C GLN A 182 25.23 -5.49 4.54
N GLU A 183 24.60 -6.46 3.88
CA GLU A 183 23.46 -6.24 3.01
C GLU A 183 22.29 -5.61 3.78
N GLN A 184 21.97 -6.16 4.95
CA GLN A 184 20.88 -5.65 5.79
C GLN A 184 21.19 -4.23 6.32
N GLU A 185 22.43 -3.97 6.71
CA GLU A 185 22.86 -2.63 7.11
C GLU A 185 22.73 -1.63 5.96
N GLU A 186 23.19 -1.98 4.76
CA GLU A 186 23.10 -1.10 3.59
C GLU A 186 21.65 -0.84 3.18
N ILE A 187 20.76 -1.84 3.25
CA ILE A 187 19.33 -1.64 3.03
C ILE A 187 18.77 -0.61 4.01
N GLN A 188 19.13 -0.67 5.30
CA GLN A 188 18.69 0.33 6.27
C GLN A 188 19.21 1.72 5.95
N VAL A 189 20.45 1.85 5.47
CA VAL A 189 21.02 3.13 5.02
C VAL A 189 20.24 3.71 3.85
N ILE A 190 19.87 2.88 2.86
CA ILE A 190 19.06 3.30 1.71
C ILE A 190 17.69 3.77 2.16
N LEU A 191 17.00 3.00 3.01
CA LEU A 191 15.67 3.37 3.52
C LEU A 191 15.72 4.65 4.35
N ALA A 192 16.75 4.84 5.16
CA ALA A 192 16.95 6.06 5.93
C ALA A 192 17.23 7.28 5.02
N GLY A 193 17.99 7.09 3.94
CA GLY A 193 18.24 8.13 2.94
C GLY A 193 16.95 8.59 2.26
N LEU A 194 16.14 7.65 1.75
CA LEU A 194 14.84 7.94 1.13
C LEU A 194 13.86 8.60 2.13
N SER A 195 13.89 8.15 3.38
CA SER A 195 13.06 8.74 4.44
C SER A 195 13.48 10.16 4.75
N SER A 196 14.78 10.44 4.79
CA SER A 196 15.32 11.79 5.00
C SER A 196 14.96 12.73 3.84
N GLU A 197 14.95 12.23 2.61
CA GLU A 197 14.51 12.99 1.45
C GLU A 197 13.00 13.27 1.52
N ALA A 198 12.18 12.27 1.81
CA ALA A 198 10.74 12.42 1.98
C ALA A 198 10.40 13.40 3.14
N ALA A 199 11.20 13.40 4.20
CA ALA A 199 11.01 14.29 5.35
C ALA A 199 11.13 15.79 4.98
N GLN A 200 11.84 16.13 3.90
CA GLN A 200 11.93 17.50 3.43
C GLN A 200 10.62 18.04 2.83
N TYR A 201 9.70 17.16 2.49
CA TYR A 201 8.44 17.45 1.79
C TYR A 201 7.21 17.02 2.59
N ILE A 202 7.29 16.96 3.91
CA ILE A 202 6.18 16.47 4.77
C ILE A 202 4.91 17.28 4.56
N GLU A 203 5.01 18.62 4.44
CA GLU A 203 3.84 19.48 4.30
C GLU A 203 3.17 19.32 2.93
N GLU A 204 3.96 19.15 1.87
CA GLU A 204 3.46 18.87 0.52
C GLU A 204 2.76 17.50 0.48
N ILE A 205 3.39 16.46 1.03
CA ILE A 205 2.80 15.10 1.11
C ILE A 205 1.50 15.13 1.93
N ARG A 206 1.47 15.89 3.03
CA ARG A 206 0.28 16.06 3.86
C ARG A 206 -0.84 16.78 3.11
N THR A 207 -0.48 17.84 2.38
CA THR A 207 -1.41 18.60 1.57
C THR A 207 -1.98 17.74 0.45
N ASP A 208 -1.15 17.00 -0.26
CA ASP A 208 -1.57 16.07 -1.30
C ASP A 208 -2.55 15.02 -0.75
N TYR A 209 -2.24 14.40 0.38
CA TYR A 209 -3.11 13.39 0.99
C TYR A 209 -4.48 13.96 1.36
N ARG A 210 -4.54 15.14 1.97
CA ARG A 210 -5.79 15.83 2.33
C ARG A 210 -6.58 16.21 1.08
N THR A 211 -5.94 16.89 0.14
CA THR A 211 -6.57 17.34 -1.11
C THR A 211 -7.11 16.18 -1.93
N MET A 212 -6.35 15.06 -2.01
CA MET A 212 -6.80 13.84 -2.69
C MET A 212 -8.02 13.22 -2.00
N THR A 213 -8.03 13.19 -0.66
CA THR A 213 -9.17 12.69 0.13
C THR A 213 -10.41 13.56 -0.07
N ASP A 214 -10.25 14.88 -0.05
CA ASP A 214 -11.35 15.82 -0.26
C ASP A 214 -11.93 15.69 -1.67
N LEU A 215 -11.06 15.63 -2.70
CA LEU A 215 -11.48 15.43 -4.09
C LEU A 215 -12.21 14.10 -4.27
N ASP A 216 -11.67 12.99 -3.73
CA ASP A 216 -12.33 11.67 -3.81
C ASP A 216 -13.74 11.73 -3.21
N PHE A 217 -13.88 12.36 -2.03
CA PHE A 217 -15.18 12.55 -1.38
C PHE A 217 -16.13 13.42 -2.21
N ILE A 218 -15.65 14.52 -2.79
CA ILE A 218 -16.45 15.40 -3.66
C ILE A 218 -16.93 14.63 -4.90
N PHE A 219 -16.04 13.89 -5.56
CA PHE A 219 -16.39 13.12 -6.75
C PHE A 219 -17.31 11.94 -6.43
N ALA A 220 -17.15 11.29 -5.27
CA ALA A 220 -18.04 10.23 -4.80
C ALA A 220 -19.47 10.75 -4.59
N ARG A 221 -19.62 11.94 -3.95
CA ARG A 221 -20.94 12.60 -3.79
C ARG A 221 -21.53 12.98 -5.13
N GLY A 222 -20.73 13.55 -6.04
CA GLY A 222 -21.18 13.87 -7.39
C GLY A 222 -21.65 12.64 -8.17
N ALA A 223 -20.90 11.54 -8.08
CA ALA A 223 -21.27 10.26 -8.71
C ALA A 223 -22.57 9.70 -8.11
N LEU A 224 -22.75 9.78 -6.78
CA LEU A 224 -23.98 9.38 -6.10
C LEU A 224 -25.18 10.22 -6.56
N ALA A 225 -25.02 11.55 -6.61
CA ALA A 225 -26.07 12.45 -7.07
C ALA A 225 -26.51 12.14 -8.51
N LEU A 226 -25.55 11.89 -9.41
CA LEU A 226 -25.84 11.48 -10.79
C LEU A 226 -26.58 10.12 -10.84
N SER A 227 -26.17 9.15 -10.04
CA SER A 227 -26.80 7.82 -10.01
C SER A 227 -28.25 7.86 -9.53
N MET A 228 -28.59 8.84 -8.68
CA MET A 228 -29.93 9.06 -8.14
C MET A 228 -30.75 10.05 -8.96
N ASN A 229 -30.19 10.64 -10.01
CA ASN A 229 -30.76 11.78 -10.71
C ASN A 229 -31.19 12.91 -9.73
N ALA A 230 -30.33 13.17 -8.76
CA ALA A 230 -30.58 14.14 -7.71
C ALA A 230 -30.36 15.59 -8.17
N SER A 231 -31.06 16.52 -7.56
CA SER A 231 -30.89 17.97 -7.74
C SER A 231 -30.26 18.58 -6.50
N ARG A 232 -29.55 19.71 -6.67
CA ARG A 232 -28.92 20.44 -5.57
C ARG A 232 -30.00 20.91 -4.57
N PRO A 233 -29.88 20.55 -3.28
CA PRO A 233 -30.80 21.04 -2.25
C PRO A 233 -30.54 22.52 -1.95
N MET A 234 -31.61 23.26 -1.63
CA MET A 234 -31.51 24.62 -1.08
C MET A 234 -31.87 24.55 0.41
N PHE A 235 -30.98 24.99 1.25
CA PHE A 235 -31.19 25.04 2.70
C PHE A 235 -31.78 26.37 3.12
N ASN A 236 -32.54 26.38 4.21
CA ASN A 236 -33.10 27.54 4.88
C ASN A 236 -33.08 27.39 6.41
N GLU A 237 -33.10 28.48 7.11
CA GLU A 237 -33.18 28.55 8.58
C GLU A 237 -34.61 28.80 9.10
N GLU A 238 -35.59 28.87 8.24
CA GLU A 238 -36.97 29.22 8.51
C GLU A 238 -37.83 28.00 8.84
N GLY A 239 -37.24 26.81 8.93
CA GLY A 239 -37.96 25.57 9.23
C GLY A 239 -38.87 25.11 8.09
N ARG A 240 -38.63 25.53 6.84
CA ARG A 240 -39.44 25.13 5.67
C ARG A 240 -38.88 23.85 5.05
N ILE A 241 -39.77 22.91 4.78
CA ILE A 241 -39.49 21.70 4.00
C ILE A 241 -40.32 21.77 2.72
N ARG A 242 -39.67 21.60 1.56
CA ARG A 242 -40.32 21.52 0.26
C ARG A 242 -39.63 20.48 -0.60
N ILE A 243 -40.27 19.33 -0.72
CA ILE A 243 -39.83 18.21 -1.56
C ILE A 243 -40.82 18.05 -2.70
N ARG A 244 -40.34 18.07 -3.93
CA ARG A 244 -41.15 17.85 -5.15
C ARG A 244 -40.74 16.55 -5.80
N GLU A 245 -41.69 15.65 -5.99
CA GLU A 245 -41.49 14.34 -6.63
C GLU A 245 -40.29 13.55 -6.09
N GLY A 246 -40.07 13.66 -4.75
CA GLY A 246 -38.97 12.99 -4.08
C GLY A 246 -39.12 11.49 -4.10
N ARG A 247 -38.10 10.78 -4.58
CA ARG A 247 -38.04 9.30 -4.58
C ARG A 247 -37.10 8.81 -3.49
N HIS A 248 -37.59 7.88 -2.68
CA HIS A 248 -36.77 7.29 -1.61
C HIS A 248 -35.54 6.61 -2.22
N PRO A 249 -34.30 7.04 -1.91
CA PRO A 249 -33.08 6.66 -2.63
C PRO A 249 -32.70 5.18 -2.47
N LEU A 250 -33.18 4.52 -1.39
CA LEU A 250 -32.91 3.10 -1.13
C LEU A 250 -33.99 2.16 -1.69
N LEU A 251 -35.01 2.68 -2.37
CA LEU A 251 -35.99 1.86 -3.06
C LEU A 251 -35.68 1.74 -4.56
N ASN A 252 -36.23 0.71 -5.18
CA ASN A 252 -36.01 0.49 -6.60
C ASN A 252 -36.52 1.69 -7.42
N ALA A 253 -35.64 2.36 -8.13
CA ALA A 253 -35.92 3.58 -8.89
C ALA A 253 -37.03 3.43 -9.96
N LYS A 254 -37.28 2.19 -10.45
CA LYS A 254 -38.32 1.92 -11.45
C LYS A 254 -39.72 1.77 -10.84
N THR A 255 -39.82 1.41 -9.56
CA THR A 255 -41.09 1.10 -8.90
C THR A 255 -41.45 2.04 -7.76
N VAL A 256 -40.49 2.85 -7.29
CA VAL A 256 -40.72 3.82 -6.22
C VAL A 256 -41.70 4.89 -6.66
N VAL A 257 -42.72 5.11 -5.84
CA VAL A 257 -43.69 6.21 -6.06
C VAL A 257 -43.11 7.52 -5.50
N PRO A 258 -43.01 8.57 -6.34
CA PRO A 258 -42.53 9.86 -5.86
C PRO A 258 -43.53 10.52 -4.91
N ILE A 259 -43.03 11.29 -3.94
CA ILE A 259 -43.84 12.05 -3.00
C ILE A 259 -43.58 13.56 -3.15
N THR A 260 -44.63 14.36 -3.00
CA THR A 260 -44.51 15.82 -2.87
C THR A 260 -44.99 16.22 -1.49
N VAL A 261 -44.11 16.88 -0.73
CA VAL A 261 -44.36 17.29 0.67
C VAL A 261 -43.93 18.74 0.83
N SER A 262 -44.79 19.54 1.48
CA SER A 262 -44.48 20.90 1.95
C SER A 262 -44.83 21.02 3.44
N LEU A 263 -44.04 21.78 4.21
CA LEU A 263 -44.24 22.07 5.61
C LEU A 263 -43.53 23.38 5.96
N GLY A 264 -44.11 24.20 6.81
CA GLY A 264 -43.52 25.45 7.31
C GLY A 264 -43.83 26.68 6.47
N GLU A 265 -44.60 26.58 5.36
CA GLU A 265 -45.11 27.71 4.59
C GLU A 265 -46.54 28.08 5.06
N ASP A 266 -47.52 27.29 4.62
CA ASP A 266 -48.95 27.52 4.90
C ASP A 266 -49.41 26.87 6.23
N PHE A 267 -48.72 25.87 6.68
CA PHE A 267 -48.99 25.12 7.90
C PHE A 267 -47.70 24.58 8.54
N THR A 268 -47.75 24.43 9.88
CA THR A 268 -46.62 23.94 10.68
C THR A 268 -46.75 22.51 11.14
N LEU A 269 -47.87 21.88 10.88
CA LEU A 269 -48.19 20.51 11.27
C LEU A 269 -48.79 19.76 10.08
N LEU A 270 -48.19 18.62 9.72
CA LEU A 270 -48.70 17.69 8.70
C LEU A 270 -49.06 16.34 9.33
N ILE A 271 -50.34 15.97 9.31
CA ILE A 271 -50.83 14.69 9.81
C ILE A 271 -51.02 13.73 8.64
N ILE A 272 -50.32 12.59 8.64
CA ILE A 272 -50.40 11.57 7.62
C ILE A 272 -51.19 10.38 8.21
N THR A 273 -52.38 10.12 7.66
CA THR A 273 -53.27 9.04 8.09
C THR A 273 -53.46 7.98 6.96
N GLY A 274 -53.93 6.82 7.29
CA GLY A 274 -54.21 5.75 6.33
C GLY A 274 -53.74 4.36 6.77
N PRO A 275 -53.92 3.29 5.98
CA PRO A 275 -53.50 1.92 6.30
C PRO A 275 -51.99 1.80 6.36
N ASN A 276 -51.49 0.79 7.08
CA ASN A 276 -50.02 0.61 7.24
C ASN A 276 -49.31 0.28 5.91
N THR A 277 -50.01 -0.24 4.93
CA THR A 277 -49.51 -0.54 3.57
C THR A 277 -49.50 0.70 2.66
N GLY A 278 -50.00 1.85 3.12
CA GLY A 278 -50.17 3.08 2.32
C GLY A 278 -48.92 3.98 2.23
N GLY A 279 -47.77 3.50 2.63
CA GLY A 279 -46.51 4.25 2.45
C GLY A 279 -46.23 5.36 3.49
N LYS A 280 -47.02 5.51 4.57
CA LYS A 280 -46.82 6.51 5.64
C LYS A 280 -45.38 6.55 6.17
N THR A 281 -44.87 5.39 6.58
CA THR A 281 -43.52 5.25 7.14
C THR A 281 -42.44 5.59 6.12
N VAL A 282 -42.66 5.20 4.86
CA VAL A 282 -41.74 5.49 3.76
C VAL A 282 -41.68 6.99 3.51
N SER A 283 -42.84 7.68 3.47
CA SER A 283 -42.89 9.14 3.30
C SER A 283 -42.13 9.87 4.40
N LEU A 284 -42.33 9.50 5.68
CA LEU A 284 -41.61 10.10 6.80
C LEU A 284 -40.09 9.84 6.70
N LYS A 285 -39.71 8.59 6.39
CA LYS A 285 -38.30 8.24 6.19
C LYS A 285 -37.68 8.97 5.02
N THR A 286 -38.42 9.20 3.92
CA THR A 286 -37.91 9.95 2.75
C THR A 286 -37.57 11.40 3.14
N VAL A 287 -38.46 12.07 3.88
CA VAL A 287 -38.20 13.44 4.36
C VAL A 287 -36.97 13.49 5.26
N GLY A 288 -36.89 12.61 6.27
CA GLY A 288 -35.74 12.57 7.17
C GLY A 288 -34.42 12.23 6.44
N LEU A 289 -34.46 11.25 5.53
CA LEU A 289 -33.27 10.85 4.78
C LEU A 289 -32.78 11.96 3.84
N PHE A 290 -33.68 12.68 3.15
CA PHE A 290 -33.31 13.81 2.29
C PHE A 290 -32.65 14.94 3.09
N THR A 291 -33.16 15.23 4.30
CA THR A 291 -32.55 16.21 5.18
C THR A 291 -31.13 15.82 5.57
N LEU A 292 -30.93 14.56 6.03
CA LEU A 292 -29.61 14.05 6.41
C LEU A 292 -28.64 14.00 5.22
N MET A 293 -29.10 13.52 4.08
CA MET A 293 -28.27 13.45 2.85
C MET A 293 -27.88 14.85 2.38
N GLY A 294 -28.81 15.79 2.38
CA GLY A 294 -28.52 17.16 2.00
C GLY A 294 -27.51 17.84 2.94
N GLN A 295 -27.59 17.57 4.25
CA GLN A 295 -26.60 18.09 5.22
C GLN A 295 -25.23 17.42 5.09
N ALA A 296 -25.17 16.21 4.60
CA ALA A 296 -23.92 15.52 4.33
C ALA A 296 -23.23 15.96 3.01
N GLY A 297 -23.95 16.67 2.13
CA GLY A 297 -23.45 17.27 0.88
C GLY A 297 -23.79 16.49 -0.37
#